data_59d6ba721adcfb5bbdcc81b7b7839633
#
_entry.id   59d6ba721adcfb5bbdcc81b7b7839633
#
_cell.length_a   1.000
_cell.length_b   1.000
_cell.length_c   1.000
_cell.angle_alpha   90.00
_cell.angle_beta   90.00
_cell.angle_gamma   90.00
#
_symmetry.space_group_name_H-M   'P 1'
#
loop_
_entity.id
_entity.type
_entity.pdbx_description
1 polymer ?
#
loop_
_entity_poly.entity_id
_entity_poly.type
_entity_poly.pdbx_seq_one_letter_code
_entity_poly.pdbx_strand_id
1 'polypeptide(L)'
;WLGDVYKRQDYDLYGWGESALQVGAEAHHTSDAHTIQAMNGLLILDDMLANRKDIDPARIGVNGGSGGGTQTVLLTVLDDRFTAAAPVVSLASHFDGGCPCESGKPIQLAGGGTCNAELAALFAPRPMLVVSDGGDWTATVPRLEYPYLQRIYGFYGATDKVSNVHLPQERHDFGPNKRNAVYDFFIDVFGLDRRMLDESKVTIESENALKSFGEKGEKLPAGALRYKE
;
A
#
# COMPACT_ATOMS: atom_id res chain seq x y z
N TRP A 1 -11.07 -14.11 3.18
CA TRP A 1 -10.82 -14.80 1.91
C TRP A 1 -11.93 -14.43 0.93
N LEU A 2 -11.61 -13.61 -0.03
CA LEU A 2 -12.54 -13.30 -1.12
C LEU A 2 -12.44 -14.39 -2.20
N GLY A 3 -12.64 -15.65 -1.82
CA GLY A 3 -12.75 -16.77 -2.72
C GLY A 3 -11.69 -16.86 -3.84
N ASP A 4 -11.99 -17.56 -4.91
CA ASP A 4 -11.08 -17.77 -6.05
C ASP A 4 -11.02 -16.60 -7.06
N VAL A 5 -11.51 -15.40 -6.70
CA VAL A 5 -11.61 -14.26 -7.61
C VAL A 5 -10.29 -13.53 -7.77
N TYR A 6 -9.55 -13.35 -6.68
CA TYR A 6 -8.19 -12.85 -6.69
C TYR A 6 -7.40 -13.34 -5.48
N LYS A 7 -6.08 -13.31 -5.61
CA LYS A 7 -5.17 -13.66 -4.51
C LYS A 7 -4.68 -12.37 -3.87
N ARG A 8 -4.71 -12.31 -2.54
CA ARG A 8 -4.20 -11.20 -1.75
C ARG A 8 -3.07 -11.69 -0.86
N GLN A 9 -1.99 -10.93 -0.83
CA GLN A 9 -0.90 -11.09 0.10
C GLN A 9 -0.82 -9.85 0.98
N ASP A 10 -0.86 -10.05 2.28
CA ASP A 10 -0.55 -9.02 3.28
C ASP A 10 0.80 -9.35 3.91
N TYR A 11 1.56 -8.33 4.28
CA TYR A 11 2.82 -8.49 4.99
C TYR A 11 3.04 -7.35 5.97
N ASP A 12 3.75 -7.65 7.06
CA ASP A 12 4.10 -6.66 8.06
C ASP A 12 5.21 -5.72 7.54
N LEU A 13 5.05 -4.44 7.80
CA LEU A 13 6.11 -3.47 7.53
C LEU A 13 7.29 -3.69 8.50
N TYR A 14 8.50 -3.34 8.07
CA TYR A 14 9.72 -3.47 8.86
C TYR A 14 9.59 -2.81 10.23
N GLY A 15 9.85 -3.58 11.29
CA GLY A 15 9.69 -3.15 12.67
C GLY A 15 8.25 -2.99 13.14
N TRP A 16 7.25 -3.50 12.38
CA TRP A 16 5.84 -3.52 12.74
C TRP A 16 5.30 -4.94 12.75
N GLY A 17 4.18 -5.19 13.49
CA GLY A 17 3.61 -6.53 13.59
C GLY A 17 4.63 -7.57 14.05
N GLU A 18 4.65 -8.75 13.42
CA GLU A 18 5.61 -9.81 13.74
C GLU A 18 7.06 -9.48 13.31
N SER A 19 7.26 -8.54 12.37
CA SER A 19 8.60 -8.06 12.04
C SER A 19 9.31 -7.44 13.26
N ALA A 20 8.55 -6.83 14.18
CA ALA A 20 9.10 -6.30 15.42
C ALA A 20 9.71 -7.40 16.34
N LEU A 21 9.27 -8.65 16.22
CA LEU A 21 9.87 -9.78 16.95
C LEU A 21 11.31 -10.06 16.50
N GLN A 22 11.62 -9.73 15.25
CA GLN A 22 12.95 -9.91 14.67
C GLN A 22 13.86 -8.72 14.95
N VAL A 23 13.40 -7.50 14.65
CA VAL A 23 14.26 -6.31 14.60
C VAL A 23 14.01 -5.28 15.70
N GLY A 24 12.95 -5.47 16.50
CA GLY A 24 12.48 -4.49 17.49
C GLY A 24 11.56 -3.42 16.86
N ALA A 25 10.63 -2.90 17.66
CA ALA A 25 9.68 -1.88 17.20
C ALA A 25 10.34 -0.52 16.91
N GLU A 26 11.46 -0.22 17.54
CA GLU A 26 12.24 1.00 17.31
C GLU A 26 12.82 1.06 15.88
N ALA A 27 13.06 -0.07 15.24
CA ALA A 27 13.53 -0.15 13.86
C ALA A 27 12.55 0.52 12.87
N HIS A 28 11.25 0.50 13.17
CA HIS A 28 10.21 1.12 12.36
C HIS A 28 10.36 2.64 12.23
N HIS A 29 10.95 3.30 13.23
CA HIS A 29 11.09 4.75 13.30
C HIS A 29 12.43 5.27 12.77
N THR A 30 13.24 4.40 12.17
CA THR A 30 14.53 4.78 11.59
C THR A 30 14.41 5.26 10.15
N SER A 31 15.40 6.02 9.69
CA SER A 31 15.47 6.45 8.28
C SER A 31 15.58 5.30 7.29
N ASP A 32 16.11 4.15 7.73
CA ASP A 32 16.34 2.98 6.88
C ASP A 32 15.05 2.17 6.67
N ALA A 33 14.10 2.29 7.60
CA ALA A 33 12.86 1.51 7.59
C ALA A 33 12.13 1.60 6.24
N HIS A 34 12.00 2.79 5.70
CA HIS A 34 11.29 3.02 4.45
C HIS A 34 11.94 2.31 3.25
N THR A 35 13.26 2.35 3.17
CA THR A 35 14.02 1.65 2.13
C THR A 35 13.90 0.14 2.27
N ILE A 36 14.04 -0.38 3.49
CA ILE A 36 13.92 -1.82 3.76
C ILE A 36 12.51 -2.31 3.46
N GLN A 37 11.49 -1.54 3.81
CA GLN A 37 10.09 -1.87 3.50
C GLN A 37 9.85 -1.97 1.99
N ALA A 38 10.36 -1.01 1.21
CA ALA A 38 10.25 -1.04 -0.24
C ALA A 38 10.98 -2.27 -0.83
N MET A 39 12.20 -2.56 -0.37
CA MET A 39 12.94 -3.74 -0.79
C MET A 39 12.19 -5.04 -0.45
N ASN A 40 11.63 -5.14 0.74
CA ASN A 40 10.84 -6.32 1.15
C ASN A 40 9.63 -6.51 0.24
N GLY A 41 8.92 -5.44 -0.10
CA GLY A 41 7.78 -5.51 -1.02
C GLY A 41 8.16 -6.03 -2.41
N LEU A 42 9.31 -5.60 -2.94
CA LEU A 42 9.83 -6.09 -4.23
C LEU A 42 10.24 -7.56 -4.15
N LEU A 43 10.94 -7.97 -3.08
CA LEU A 43 11.35 -9.35 -2.86
C LEU A 43 10.15 -10.30 -2.71
N ILE A 44 9.09 -9.85 -2.03
CA ILE A 44 7.83 -10.60 -1.93
C ILE A 44 7.20 -10.78 -3.32
N LEU A 45 7.17 -9.73 -4.14
CA LEU A 45 6.68 -9.83 -5.51
C LEU A 45 7.51 -10.82 -6.33
N ASP A 46 8.83 -10.77 -6.22
CA ASP A 46 9.74 -11.69 -6.91
C ASP A 46 9.47 -13.15 -6.50
N ASP A 47 9.36 -13.41 -5.20
CA ASP A 47 9.07 -14.75 -4.67
C ASP A 47 7.70 -15.26 -5.13
N MET A 48 6.68 -14.41 -5.07
CA MET A 48 5.33 -14.76 -5.50
C MET A 48 5.29 -15.15 -6.98
N LEU A 49 5.93 -14.36 -7.85
CA LEU A 49 5.95 -14.62 -9.29
C LEU A 49 6.82 -15.82 -9.65
N ALA A 50 7.89 -16.09 -8.90
CA ALA A 50 8.75 -17.25 -9.15
C ALA A 50 8.09 -18.57 -8.69
N ASN A 51 7.37 -18.56 -7.56
CA ASN A 51 6.95 -19.77 -6.88
C ASN A 51 5.45 -20.07 -7.00
N ARG A 52 4.63 -19.11 -7.46
CA ARG A 52 3.18 -19.29 -7.59
C ARG A 52 2.74 -19.26 -9.05
N LYS A 53 2.14 -20.36 -9.49
CA LYS A 53 1.60 -20.52 -10.87
C LYS A 53 0.17 -20.02 -11.03
N ASP A 54 -0.49 -19.70 -9.94
CA ASP A 54 -1.88 -19.23 -9.89
C ASP A 54 -2.00 -17.69 -9.89
N ILE A 55 -0.89 -16.97 -10.12
CA ILE A 55 -0.84 -15.52 -10.25
C ILE A 55 -0.75 -15.15 -11.73
N ASP A 56 -1.61 -14.22 -12.15
CA ASP A 56 -1.52 -13.59 -13.46
C ASP A 56 -0.56 -12.39 -13.41
N PRO A 57 0.63 -12.47 -14.02
CA PRO A 57 1.61 -11.39 -13.96
C PRO A 57 1.16 -10.11 -14.69
N ALA A 58 0.13 -10.17 -15.51
CA ALA A 58 -0.46 -8.99 -16.17
C ALA A 58 -1.47 -8.24 -15.28
N ARG A 59 -1.85 -8.80 -14.13
CA ARG A 59 -2.86 -8.25 -13.23
C ARG A 59 -2.35 -8.18 -11.78
N ILE A 60 -1.30 -7.42 -11.57
CA ILE A 60 -0.70 -7.20 -10.24
C ILE A 60 -1.13 -5.84 -9.70
N GLY A 61 -1.97 -5.85 -8.68
CA GLY A 61 -2.41 -4.64 -7.97
C GLY A 61 -1.68 -4.48 -6.65
N VAL A 62 -1.51 -3.23 -6.22
CA VAL A 62 -0.98 -2.90 -4.90
C VAL A 62 -1.86 -1.88 -4.20
N ASN A 63 -2.13 -2.08 -2.91
CA ASN A 63 -2.84 -1.14 -2.06
C ASN A 63 -2.34 -1.21 -0.63
N GLY A 64 -2.62 -0.16 0.13
CA GLY A 64 -2.35 -0.13 1.55
C GLY A 64 -2.85 1.14 2.18
N GLY A 65 -3.12 1.10 3.49
CA GLY A 65 -3.53 2.25 4.27
C GLY A 65 -2.35 2.90 4.97
N SER A 66 -2.34 4.24 5.10
CA SER A 66 -1.35 4.97 5.88
C SER A 66 0.10 4.68 5.42
N GLY A 67 0.95 4.10 6.24
CA GLY A 67 2.29 3.65 5.84
C GLY A 67 2.27 2.64 4.69
N GLY A 68 1.25 1.76 4.64
CA GLY A 68 1.01 0.87 3.51
C GLY A 68 0.64 1.61 2.22
N GLY A 69 -0.03 2.76 2.33
CA GLY A 69 -0.31 3.62 1.18
C GLY A 69 0.95 4.31 0.64
N THR A 70 1.86 4.72 1.52
CA THR A 70 3.17 5.24 1.12
C THR A 70 3.99 4.15 0.43
N GLN A 71 3.98 2.92 0.95
CA GLN A 71 4.59 1.78 0.28
C GLN A 71 3.94 1.48 -1.08
N THR A 72 2.61 1.61 -1.19
CA THR A 72 1.92 1.49 -2.47
C THR A 72 2.50 2.44 -3.51
N VAL A 73 2.67 3.71 -3.17
CA VAL A 73 3.27 4.71 -4.06
C VAL A 73 4.70 4.33 -4.43
N LEU A 74 5.55 4.00 -3.44
CA LEU A 74 6.94 3.66 -3.70
C LEU A 74 7.12 2.43 -4.58
N LEU A 75 6.41 1.35 -4.29
CA LEU A 75 6.50 0.12 -5.06
C LEU A 75 6.13 0.34 -6.53
N THR A 76 5.12 1.16 -6.78
CA THR A 76 4.69 1.48 -8.15
C THR A 76 5.67 2.35 -8.94
N VAL A 77 6.51 3.12 -8.25
CA VAL A 77 7.60 3.90 -8.87
C VAL A 77 8.81 3.02 -9.17
N LEU A 78 9.05 2.03 -8.31
CA LEU A 78 10.25 1.19 -8.38
C LEU A 78 10.09 -0.01 -9.32
N ASP A 79 8.85 -0.44 -9.61
CA ASP A 79 8.60 -1.66 -10.36
C ASP A 79 7.38 -1.57 -11.28
N ASP A 80 7.63 -1.74 -12.58
CA ASP A 80 6.59 -1.65 -13.62
C ASP A 80 5.66 -2.86 -13.68
N ARG A 81 5.93 -3.92 -12.94
CA ARG A 81 5.05 -5.10 -12.82
C ARG A 81 3.75 -4.80 -12.08
N PHE A 82 3.70 -3.75 -11.26
CA PHE A 82 2.45 -3.27 -10.70
C PHE A 82 1.62 -2.57 -11.77
N THR A 83 0.46 -3.13 -12.07
CA THR A 83 -0.41 -2.68 -13.15
C THR A 83 -1.60 -1.82 -12.69
N ALA A 84 -1.90 -1.81 -11.39
CA ALA A 84 -2.90 -0.94 -10.76
C ALA A 84 -2.51 -0.62 -9.31
N ALA A 85 -2.89 0.57 -8.82
CA ALA A 85 -2.52 1.04 -7.49
C ALA A 85 -3.67 1.72 -6.76
N ALA A 86 -3.77 1.50 -5.44
CA ALA A 86 -4.76 2.16 -4.60
C ALA A 86 -4.14 2.61 -3.25
N PRO A 87 -3.43 3.75 -3.19
CA PRO A 87 -3.01 4.34 -1.91
C PRO A 87 -4.22 4.85 -1.14
N VAL A 88 -4.35 4.42 0.14
CA VAL A 88 -5.47 4.74 1.01
C VAL A 88 -4.97 5.57 2.19
N VAL A 89 -5.61 6.71 2.46
CA VAL A 89 -5.30 7.63 3.58
C VAL A 89 -3.81 7.89 3.79
N SER A 90 -3.11 8.16 2.70
CA SER A 90 -1.65 8.32 2.70
C SER A 90 -1.16 9.47 1.83
N LEU A 91 -1.77 9.67 0.65
CA LEU A 91 -1.26 10.61 -0.33
C LEU A 91 -1.39 12.06 0.16
N ALA A 92 -0.26 12.77 0.16
CA ALA A 92 -0.20 14.20 0.46
C ALA A 92 0.97 14.86 -0.26
N SER A 93 0.86 16.16 -0.51
CA SER A 93 1.93 16.99 -1.08
C SER A 93 2.81 17.65 0.01
N HIS A 94 2.59 17.34 1.28
CA HIS A 94 3.30 17.86 2.44
C HIS A 94 3.74 16.73 3.35
N PHE A 95 4.68 17.03 4.25
CA PHE A 95 5.32 16.01 5.10
C PHE A 95 4.53 15.75 6.39
N ASP A 96 3.26 15.44 6.27
CA ASP A 96 2.48 14.98 7.40
C ASP A 96 2.42 13.46 7.41
N GLY A 97 2.16 12.90 8.58
CA GLY A 97 2.13 11.48 8.85
C GLY A 97 2.86 11.15 10.14
N GLY A 98 2.56 9.99 10.70
CA GLY A 98 2.99 9.63 12.06
C GLY A 98 4.46 9.26 12.18
N CYS A 99 5.01 8.57 11.20
CA CYS A 99 6.39 8.08 11.23
C CYS A 99 7.11 8.31 9.88
N PRO A 100 8.42 8.13 9.80
CA PRO A 100 9.15 8.22 8.53
C PRO A 100 8.62 7.29 7.43
N CYS A 101 8.16 6.09 7.80
CA CYS A 101 7.57 5.13 6.87
C CYS A 101 6.25 5.63 6.25
N GLU A 102 5.51 6.44 6.98
CA GLU A 102 4.21 6.97 6.59
C GLU A 102 4.34 8.27 5.81
N SER A 103 5.16 9.20 6.30
CA SER A 103 5.40 10.47 5.63
C SER A 103 6.23 10.33 4.34
N GLY A 104 7.03 9.27 4.22
CA GLY A 104 7.99 9.09 3.12
C GLY A 104 9.17 10.08 3.15
N LYS A 105 9.28 10.85 4.21
CA LYS A 105 10.21 11.97 4.33
C LYS A 105 11.68 11.67 4.03
N PRO A 106 12.25 10.54 4.46
CA PRO A 106 13.65 10.25 4.16
C PRO A 106 13.93 10.16 2.65
N ILE A 107 13.06 9.49 1.88
CA ILE A 107 13.21 9.36 0.43
C ILE A 107 12.93 10.69 -0.26
N GLN A 108 11.90 11.40 0.15
CA GLN A 108 11.52 12.69 -0.41
C GLN A 108 12.63 13.73 -0.25
N LEU A 109 13.27 13.80 0.92
CA LEU A 109 14.39 14.70 1.16
C LEU A 109 15.65 14.30 0.40
N ALA A 110 15.95 13.00 0.32
CA ALA A 110 17.07 12.48 -0.47
C ALA A 110 16.87 12.76 -1.97
N GLY A 111 15.62 12.75 -2.45
CA GLY A 111 15.24 13.10 -3.81
C GLY A 111 15.24 14.60 -4.13
N GLY A 112 15.77 15.44 -3.24
CA GLY A 112 15.85 16.89 -3.48
C GLY A 112 14.57 17.66 -3.15
N GLY A 113 13.68 17.09 -2.35
CA GLY A 113 12.48 17.77 -1.86
C GLY A 113 11.20 17.45 -2.63
N THR A 114 11.08 16.25 -3.19
CA THR A 114 9.84 15.73 -3.79
C THR A 114 8.76 15.46 -2.72
N CYS A 115 7.58 15.02 -3.14
CA CYS A 115 6.49 14.63 -2.27
C CYS A 115 5.75 13.37 -2.78
N ASN A 116 4.90 12.77 -1.94
CA ASN A 116 4.17 11.55 -2.30
C ASN A 116 3.27 11.76 -3.53
N ALA A 117 2.72 12.95 -3.74
CA ALA A 117 1.89 13.23 -4.93
C ALA A 117 2.71 13.24 -6.22
N GLU A 118 3.94 13.77 -6.19
CA GLU A 118 4.85 13.75 -7.34
C GLU A 118 5.34 12.33 -7.63
N LEU A 119 5.65 11.56 -6.59
CA LEU A 119 5.99 10.14 -6.75
C LEU A 119 4.82 9.36 -7.34
N ALA A 120 3.60 9.55 -6.83
CA ALA A 120 2.40 8.90 -7.37
C ALA A 120 2.14 9.24 -8.84
N ALA A 121 2.48 10.46 -9.26
CA ALA A 121 2.32 10.90 -10.64
C ALA A 121 3.19 10.10 -11.64
N LEU A 122 4.30 9.51 -11.18
CA LEU A 122 5.16 8.65 -12.01
C LEU A 122 4.47 7.34 -12.42
N PHE A 123 3.37 6.98 -11.76
CA PHE A 123 2.59 5.81 -12.12
C PHE A 123 1.73 6.01 -13.39
N ALA A 124 1.51 7.25 -13.82
CA ALA A 124 0.76 7.54 -15.04
C ALA A 124 1.40 6.85 -16.27
N PRO A 125 0.60 6.29 -17.19
CA PRO A 125 -0.86 6.31 -17.29
C PRO A 125 -1.56 5.07 -16.69
N ARG A 126 -0.90 4.30 -15.82
CA ARG A 126 -1.49 3.08 -15.22
C ARG A 126 -2.65 3.45 -14.26
N PRO A 127 -3.68 2.60 -14.13
CA PRO A 127 -4.85 2.87 -13.28
C PRO A 127 -4.49 3.12 -11.81
N MET A 128 -4.97 4.24 -11.24
CA MET A 128 -4.79 4.59 -9.83
C MET A 128 -6.08 5.08 -9.20
N LEU A 129 -6.40 4.55 -8.03
CA LEU A 129 -7.41 5.09 -7.12
C LEU A 129 -6.71 5.73 -5.92
N VAL A 130 -6.98 7.00 -5.63
CA VAL A 130 -6.59 7.63 -4.37
C VAL A 130 -7.80 7.64 -3.43
N VAL A 131 -7.68 6.99 -2.27
CA VAL A 131 -8.72 7.07 -1.23
C VAL A 131 -8.26 8.02 -0.14
N SER A 132 -9.10 9.00 0.18
CA SER A 132 -8.81 10.06 1.14
C SER A 132 -9.98 10.30 2.09
N ASP A 133 -9.74 10.92 3.23
CA ASP A 133 -10.80 11.28 4.16
C ASP A 133 -10.65 12.72 4.71
N GLY A 134 -11.65 13.16 5.47
CA GLY A 134 -11.67 14.50 6.05
C GLY A 134 -11.02 14.59 7.41
N GLY A 135 -10.68 13.48 8.04
CA GLY A 135 -10.20 13.41 9.42
C GLY A 135 -8.68 13.32 9.55
N ASP A 136 -7.93 13.37 8.44
CA ASP A 136 -6.46 13.32 8.45
C ASP A 136 -5.84 14.28 7.42
N TRP A 137 -4.54 14.16 7.18
CA TRP A 137 -3.78 15.00 6.23
C TRP A 137 -4.20 14.81 4.77
N THR A 138 -4.95 13.76 4.45
CA THR A 138 -5.48 13.54 3.10
C THR A 138 -6.75 14.35 2.80
N ALA A 139 -7.22 15.16 3.73
CA ALA A 139 -8.34 16.08 3.52
C ALA A 139 -8.12 17.09 2.38
N THR A 140 -6.86 17.33 2.01
CA THR A 140 -6.49 18.22 0.90
C THR A 140 -6.60 17.57 -0.47
N VAL A 141 -6.60 16.24 -0.55
CA VAL A 141 -6.54 15.48 -1.81
C VAL A 141 -7.53 15.95 -2.86
N PRO A 142 -8.82 16.16 -2.58
CA PRO A 142 -9.78 16.57 -3.63
C PRO A 142 -9.49 17.94 -4.26
N ARG A 143 -8.77 18.81 -3.54
CA ARG A 143 -8.52 20.20 -3.97
C ARG A 143 -7.11 20.46 -4.45
N LEU A 144 -6.14 19.62 -4.05
CA LEU A 144 -4.72 19.86 -4.32
C LEU A 144 -4.09 18.70 -5.08
N GLU A 145 -4.01 17.52 -4.48
CA GLU A 145 -3.25 16.40 -5.02
C GLU A 145 -3.96 15.73 -6.20
N TYR A 146 -5.25 15.51 -6.10
CA TYR A 146 -6.01 14.87 -7.17
C TYR A 146 -6.07 15.72 -8.46
N PRO A 147 -6.35 17.02 -8.44
CA PRO A 147 -6.25 17.86 -9.64
C PRO A 147 -4.84 17.89 -10.26
N TYR A 148 -3.79 17.81 -9.44
CA TYR A 148 -2.43 17.68 -9.93
C TYR A 148 -2.24 16.36 -10.68
N LEU A 149 -2.65 15.22 -10.09
CA LEU A 149 -2.60 13.92 -10.75
C LEU A 149 -3.40 13.90 -12.05
N GLN A 150 -4.63 14.43 -12.05
CA GLN A 150 -5.44 14.53 -13.26
C GLN A 150 -4.73 15.27 -14.38
N ARG A 151 -4.03 16.37 -14.06
CA ARG A 151 -3.25 17.12 -15.05
C ARG A 151 -2.10 16.28 -15.62
N ILE A 152 -1.36 15.55 -14.77
CA ILE A 152 -0.27 14.68 -15.23
C ILE A 152 -0.81 13.55 -16.11
N TYR A 153 -1.87 12.86 -15.68
CA TYR A 153 -2.53 11.82 -16.47
C TYR A 153 -3.08 12.38 -17.80
N GLY A 154 -3.51 13.64 -17.80
CA GLY A 154 -3.96 14.35 -19.01
C GLY A 154 -2.89 14.47 -20.09
N PHE A 155 -1.60 14.57 -19.72
CA PHE A 155 -0.51 14.59 -20.71
C PHE A 155 -0.38 13.27 -21.47
N TYR A 156 -0.90 12.17 -20.90
CA TYR A 156 -0.95 10.85 -21.53
C TYR A 156 -2.33 10.55 -22.17
N GLY A 157 -3.29 11.48 -22.13
CA GLY A 157 -4.66 11.22 -22.56
C GLY A 157 -5.42 10.20 -21.70
N ALA A 158 -5.05 10.05 -20.44
CA ALA A 158 -5.48 8.99 -19.52
C ALA A 158 -6.14 9.53 -18.24
N THR A 159 -6.83 10.66 -18.29
CA THR A 159 -7.49 11.26 -17.13
C THR A 159 -8.54 10.35 -16.48
N ASP A 160 -9.12 9.45 -17.25
CA ASP A 160 -10.05 8.40 -16.81
C ASP A 160 -9.39 7.28 -16.00
N LYS A 161 -8.04 7.20 -16.02
CA LYS A 161 -7.28 6.19 -15.32
C LYS A 161 -6.89 6.57 -13.89
N VAL A 162 -7.12 7.82 -13.50
CA VAL A 162 -6.90 8.26 -12.11
C VAL A 162 -8.21 8.74 -11.51
N SER A 163 -8.53 8.25 -10.32
CA SER A 163 -9.75 8.59 -9.57
C SER A 163 -9.46 8.89 -8.11
N ASN A 164 -10.37 9.62 -7.48
CA ASN A 164 -10.34 9.87 -6.04
C ASN A 164 -11.71 9.54 -5.43
N VAL A 165 -11.69 8.73 -4.38
CA VAL A 165 -12.82 8.57 -3.46
C VAL A 165 -12.47 9.31 -2.18
N HIS A 166 -13.20 10.39 -1.89
CA HIS A 166 -13.03 11.19 -0.68
C HIS A 166 -14.19 10.98 0.29
N LEU A 167 -13.87 10.67 1.53
CA LEU A 167 -14.82 10.37 2.60
C LEU A 167 -14.75 11.45 3.69
N PRO A 168 -15.40 12.62 3.50
CA PRO A 168 -15.14 13.83 4.30
C PRO A 168 -15.58 13.70 5.78
N GLN A 169 -16.43 12.72 6.11
CA GLN A 169 -16.93 12.49 7.47
C GLN A 169 -16.16 11.35 8.17
N GLU A 170 -15.22 10.71 7.49
CA GLU A 170 -14.44 9.62 8.04
C GLU A 170 -13.11 10.11 8.59
N ARG A 171 -12.49 9.24 9.38
CA ARG A 171 -11.20 9.47 10.03
C ARG A 171 -10.15 8.50 9.52
N HIS A 172 -8.92 8.70 9.95
CA HIS A 172 -7.78 7.87 9.59
C HIS A 172 -7.95 6.40 10.02
N ASP A 173 -8.49 5.59 9.14
CA ASP A 173 -8.65 4.14 9.28
C ASP A 173 -8.73 3.47 7.90
N PHE A 174 -8.87 2.14 7.87
CA PHE A 174 -9.20 1.39 6.66
C PHE A 174 -10.56 0.71 6.81
N GLY A 175 -11.58 1.55 7.13
CA GLY A 175 -12.95 1.16 7.37
C GLY A 175 -13.68 0.60 6.15
N PRO A 176 -14.93 0.15 6.33
CA PRO A 176 -15.69 -0.54 5.25
C PRO A 176 -15.83 0.27 3.97
N ASN A 177 -16.08 1.58 4.06
CA ASN A 177 -16.28 2.40 2.86
C ASN A 177 -14.98 2.54 2.05
N LYS A 178 -13.83 2.65 2.72
CA LYS A 178 -12.51 2.68 2.09
C LYS A 178 -12.19 1.34 1.43
N ARG A 179 -12.49 0.21 2.13
CA ARG A 179 -12.31 -1.14 1.54
C ARG A 179 -13.17 -1.34 0.32
N ASN A 180 -14.46 -0.95 0.37
CA ASN A 180 -15.37 -1.06 -0.75
C ASN A 180 -14.88 -0.27 -1.96
N ALA A 181 -14.37 0.95 -1.77
CA ALA A 181 -13.78 1.73 -2.86
C ALA A 181 -12.60 1.01 -3.52
N VAL A 182 -11.73 0.38 -2.72
CA VAL A 182 -10.60 -0.41 -3.23
C VAL A 182 -11.08 -1.67 -3.96
N TYR A 183 -12.08 -2.37 -3.42
CA TYR A 183 -12.66 -3.55 -4.08
C TYR A 183 -13.27 -3.19 -5.43
N ASP A 184 -14.09 -2.15 -5.47
CA ASP A 184 -14.74 -1.70 -6.69
C ASP A 184 -13.69 -1.35 -7.76
N PHE A 185 -12.66 -0.63 -7.38
CA PHE A 185 -11.57 -0.26 -8.27
C PHE A 185 -10.86 -1.48 -8.87
N PHE A 186 -10.44 -2.46 -8.05
CA PHE A 186 -9.75 -3.64 -8.57
C PHE A 186 -10.68 -4.57 -9.36
N ILE A 187 -11.96 -4.67 -8.97
CA ILE A 187 -12.97 -5.40 -9.74
C ILE A 187 -13.06 -4.82 -11.16
N ASP A 188 -13.19 -3.51 -11.27
CA ASP A 188 -13.34 -2.85 -12.57
C ASP A 188 -12.06 -2.93 -13.40
N VAL A 189 -10.89 -2.64 -12.81
CA VAL A 189 -9.61 -2.63 -13.52
C VAL A 189 -9.20 -4.02 -13.98
N PHE A 190 -9.42 -5.05 -13.17
CA PHE A 190 -9.01 -6.42 -13.48
C PHE A 190 -10.12 -7.29 -14.08
N GLY A 191 -11.33 -6.75 -14.26
CA GLY A 191 -12.45 -7.48 -14.79
C GLY A 191 -12.90 -8.65 -13.89
N LEU A 192 -12.88 -8.45 -12.56
CA LEU A 192 -13.24 -9.48 -11.60
C LEU A 192 -14.77 -9.59 -11.44
N ASP A 193 -15.24 -10.75 -11.01
CA ASP A 193 -16.67 -10.95 -10.79
C ASP A 193 -17.13 -10.36 -9.45
N ARG A 194 -17.83 -9.22 -9.50
CA ARG A 194 -18.38 -8.54 -8.32
C ARG A 194 -19.26 -9.43 -7.43
N ARG A 195 -19.92 -10.43 -8.00
CA ARG A 195 -20.80 -11.36 -7.24
C ARG A 195 -20.02 -12.22 -6.24
N MET A 196 -18.70 -12.29 -6.41
CA MET A 196 -17.82 -13.03 -5.50
C MET A 196 -17.38 -12.17 -4.29
N LEU A 197 -17.66 -10.86 -4.31
CA LEU A 197 -17.37 -9.97 -3.19
C LEU A 197 -18.50 -10.03 -2.15
N ASP A 198 -18.22 -10.67 -1.03
CA ASP A 198 -19.16 -10.79 0.09
C ASP A 198 -18.40 -10.85 1.42
N GLU A 199 -18.19 -9.68 2.03
CA GLU A 199 -17.48 -9.59 3.32
C GLU A 199 -18.20 -10.36 4.45
N SER A 200 -19.49 -10.63 4.35
CA SER A 200 -20.22 -11.37 5.37
C SER A 200 -19.78 -12.84 5.47
N LYS A 201 -19.13 -13.35 4.44
CA LYS A 201 -18.56 -14.72 4.37
C LYS A 201 -17.10 -14.79 4.84
N VAL A 202 -16.49 -13.65 5.17
CA VAL A 202 -15.09 -13.63 5.63
C VAL A 202 -15.02 -14.12 7.08
N THR A 203 -14.22 -15.13 7.31
CA THR A 203 -13.85 -15.54 8.67
C THR A 203 -12.68 -14.70 9.14
N ILE A 204 -12.88 -14.00 10.26
CA ILE A 204 -11.79 -13.29 10.93
C ILE A 204 -11.10 -14.29 11.84
N GLU A 205 -9.87 -14.64 11.51
CA GLU A 205 -9.05 -15.54 12.32
C GLU A 205 -8.70 -14.91 13.68
N SER A 206 -8.44 -15.76 14.66
CA SER A 206 -7.94 -15.27 15.95
C SER A 206 -6.53 -14.70 15.80
N GLU A 207 -6.16 -13.74 16.66
CA GLU A 207 -4.82 -13.16 16.69
C GLU A 207 -3.74 -14.24 16.75
N ASN A 208 -3.93 -15.28 17.56
CA ASN A 208 -2.96 -16.38 17.69
C ASN A 208 -2.85 -17.23 16.42
N ALA A 209 -3.92 -17.38 15.64
CA ALA A 209 -3.88 -18.11 14.37
C ALA A 209 -3.10 -17.33 13.29
N LEU A 210 -3.04 -15.99 13.42
CA LEU A 210 -2.31 -15.13 12.51
C LEU A 210 -0.82 -14.99 12.85
N LYS A 211 -0.39 -15.42 14.05
CA LYS A 211 1.03 -15.36 14.47
C LYS A 211 1.84 -16.48 13.82
N SER A 212 2.60 -16.15 12.79
CA SER A 212 3.45 -17.09 12.06
C SER A 212 4.71 -17.46 12.85
N PHE A 213 5.29 -16.51 13.59
CA PHE A 213 6.56 -16.70 14.31
C PHE A 213 6.40 -16.98 15.81
N GLY A 214 5.16 -17.16 16.28
CA GLY A 214 4.83 -17.39 17.68
C GLY A 214 4.79 -16.09 18.49
N GLU A 215 4.45 -16.19 19.78
CA GLU A 215 4.23 -15.00 20.62
C GLU A 215 5.49 -14.17 20.87
N LYS A 216 6.63 -14.81 20.91
CA LYS A 216 7.94 -14.21 21.26
C LYS A 216 8.98 -14.38 20.17
N GLY A 217 8.57 -14.78 18.97
CA GLY A 217 9.48 -15.03 17.86
C GLY A 217 10.23 -16.35 17.96
N GLU A 218 9.72 -17.33 18.73
CA GLU A 218 10.35 -18.63 18.91
C GLU A 218 10.41 -19.48 17.65
N LYS A 219 9.62 -19.12 16.63
CA LYS A 219 9.61 -19.75 15.30
C LYS A 219 10.32 -18.93 14.22
N LEU A 220 11.01 -17.86 14.61
CA LEU A 220 11.83 -17.13 13.64
C LEU A 220 12.89 -18.05 13.04
N PRO A 221 13.20 -17.91 11.73
CA PRO A 221 14.24 -18.72 11.08
C PRO A 221 15.59 -18.60 11.80
N ALA A 222 16.32 -19.71 11.87
CA ALA A 222 17.69 -19.70 12.35
C ALA A 222 18.52 -18.79 11.43
N GLY A 223 19.22 -17.81 11.99
CA GLY A 223 19.97 -16.82 11.24
C GLY A 223 19.16 -15.59 10.81
N ALA A 224 17.92 -15.41 11.28
CA ALA A 224 17.20 -14.16 11.13
C ALA A 224 18.02 -13.01 11.72
N LEU A 225 18.42 -12.04 10.87
CA LEU A 225 19.24 -10.89 11.27
C LEU A 225 18.47 -10.00 12.24
N ARG A 226 19.16 -9.47 13.23
CA ARG A 226 18.64 -8.46 14.14
C ARG A 226 18.93 -7.06 13.61
N TYR A 227 18.18 -6.08 14.10
CA TYR A 227 18.48 -4.68 13.80
C TYR A 227 19.91 -4.35 14.26
N LYS A 228 20.70 -3.74 13.38
CA LYS A 228 22.13 -3.43 13.54
C LYS A 228 23.11 -4.62 13.40
N GLU A 229 22.66 -5.76 12.92
CA GLU A 229 23.54 -6.83 12.44
C GLU A 229 23.63 -6.81 10.90
#